data_d7aaf0bc7af05654158bf5f3c77b7495
#
_entry.id   d7aaf0bc7af05654158bf5f3c77b7495
#
_cell.length_a   1.000
_cell.length_b   1.000
_cell.length_c   1.000
_cell.angle_alpha   90.00
_cell.angle_beta   90.00
_cell.angle_gamma   90.00
#
_symmetry.space_group_name_H-M   'P 1'
#
loop_
_entity.id
_entity.type
_entity.pdbx_description
1 polymer ?
#
loop_
_entity_poly.entity_id
_entity_poly.type
_entity_poly.pdbx_seq_one_letter_code
_entity_poly.pdbx_strand_id
1 'polypeptide(L)'
;MNLYDITVKDNHGEDVSLAQYKGKVLLIVNTATGCGFTPQYEGLEALYKKYQQQGFEILDFPCNQFAGQAPGSDEEIHQFCTLRYNTSFPRFKKIDVNGKEESPLYTYLKSQQKGALGSRIKWNFTKFLVDREGNVVARFAPTVKPEAIDEKIAELLK
;
A
#
# COMPACT_ATOMS: atom_id res chain seq x y z
N MET A 1 3.85 8.34 -18.70
CA MET A 1 3.84 8.49 -17.23
C MET A 1 4.45 7.26 -16.58
N ASN A 2 5.24 7.43 -15.55
CA ASN A 2 5.69 6.32 -14.72
C ASN A 2 5.35 6.60 -13.26
N LEU A 3 5.61 5.62 -12.39
CA LEU A 3 5.27 5.73 -10.97
C LEU A 3 5.87 6.98 -10.31
N TYR A 4 7.10 7.32 -10.68
CA TYR A 4 7.83 8.41 -10.03
C TYR A 4 7.37 9.82 -10.44
N ASP A 5 6.49 9.90 -11.44
CA ASP A 5 5.86 11.17 -11.83
C ASP A 5 4.66 11.52 -10.94
N ILE A 6 4.26 10.61 -10.06
CA ILE A 6 3.06 10.75 -9.25
C ILE A 6 3.39 11.37 -7.90
N THR A 7 2.56 12.33 -7.47
CA THR A 7 2.63 12.93 -6.14
C THR A 7 1.39 12.53 -5.35
N VAL A 8 1.60 12.16 -4.10
CA VAL A 8 0.53 11.78 -3.17
C VAL A 8 0.59 12.69 -1.94
N LYS A 9 -0.40 12.59 -1.05
CA LYS A 9 -0.40 13.33 0.20
C LYS A 9 -0.11 12.38 1.36
N ASP A 10 0.74 12.82 2.29
CA ASP A 10 0.98 12.08 3.52
C ASP A 10 -0.20 12.27 4.48
N ASN A 11 -0.12 11.63 5.66
CA ASN A 11 -1.19 11.70 6.66
C ASN A 11 -1.31 13.07 7.34
N HIS A 12 -0.43 14.02 7.03
CA HIS A 12 -0.52 15.42 7.45
C HIS A 12 -1.02 16.32 6.32
N GLY A 13 -1.32 15.76 5.14
CA GLY A 13 -1.80 16.50 3.98
C GLY A 13 -0.71 17.17 3.15
N GLU A 14 0.55 16.85 3.41
CA GLU A 14 1.68 17.39 2.67
C GLU A 14 1.99 16.56 1.43
N ASP A 15 2.45 17.22 0.37
CA ASP A 15 2.79 16.54 -0.87
C ASP A 15 4.05 15.70 -0.73
N VAL A 16 3.99 14.47 -1.25
CA VAL A 16 5.11 13.53 -1.31
C VAL A 16 5.24 13.05 -2.74
N SER A 17 6.37 13.36 -3.37
CA SER A 17 6.69 12.82 -4.69
C SER A 17 7.15 11.38 -4.55
N LEU A 18 6.58 10.47 -5.35
CA LEU A 18 7.01 9.08 -5.33
C LEU A 18 8.41 8.89 -5.91
N ALA A 19 8.98 9.93 -6.54
CA ALA A 19 10.37 9.93 -6.98
C ALA A 19 11.36 9.73 -5.83
N GLN A 20 10.97 10.09 -4.61
CA GLN A 20 11.84 9.86 -3.44
C GLN A 20 12.09 8.38 -3.13
N TYR A 21 11.27 7.49 -3.71
CA TYR A 21 11.41 6.06 -3.51
C TYR A 21 12.15 5.35 -4.64
N LYS A 22 12.77 6.10 -5.56
CA LYS A 22 13.56 5.51 -6.65
C LYS A 22 14.62 4.56 -6.10
N GLY A 23 14.76 3.41 -6.75
CA GLY A 23 15.74 2.41 -6.36
C GLY A 23 15.30 1.48 -5.26
N LYS A 24 14.11 1.70 -4.68
CA LYS A 24 13.55 0.83 -3.64
C LYS A 24 12.52 -0.12 -4.21
N VAL A 25 12.39 -1.28 -3.58
CA VAL A 25 11.27 -2.20 -3.81
C VAL A 25 10.10 -1.70 -2.96
N LEU A 26 8.93 -1.55 -3.56
CA LEU A 26 7.76 -1.00 -2.86
C LEU A 26 6.63 -2.02 -2.80
N LEU A 27 5.96 -2.10 -1.65
CA LEU A 27 4.68 -2.78 -1.49
C LEU A 27 3.63 -1.73 -1.18
N ILE A 28 2.70 -1.52 -2.10
CA ILE A 28 1.67 -0.48 -1.98
C ILE A 28 0.35 -1.16 -1.64
N VAL A 29 -0.27 -0.75 -0.53
CA VAL A 29 -1.43 -1.45 0.05
C VAL A 29 -2.53 -0.45 0.37
N ASN A 30 -3.77 -0.77 -0.01
CA ASN A 30 -4.93 -0.03 0.48
C ASN A 30 -5.44 -0.72 1.74
N THR A 31 -5.62 0.02 2.82
CA THR A 31 -5.80 -0.54 4.15
C THR A 31 -7.07 -0.05 4.84
N ALA A 32 -7.42 -0.73 5.93
CA ALA A 32 -8.55 -0.34 6.77
C ALA A 32 -8.31 -0.80 8.21
N THR A 33 -8.94 -0.10 9.15
CA THR A 33 -8.78 -0.39 10.58
C THR A 33 -9.88 -1.31 11.12
N GLY A 34 -10.98 -1.49 10.37
CA GLY A 34 -12.11 -2.30 10.79
C GLY A 34 -12.41 -3.51 9.93
N CYS A 35 -11.46 -3.93 9.10
CA CYS A 35 -11.62 -5.06 8.18
C CYS A 35 -11.24 -6.38 8.84
N GLY A 36 -11.84 -7.48 8.38
CA GLY A 36 -11.41 -8.82 8.79
C GLY A 36 -9.96 -9.12 8.46
N PHE A 37 -9.39 -8.43 7.46
CA PHE A 37 -7.97 -8.56 7.08
C PHE A 37 -7.05 -7.58 7.81
N THR A 38 -7.58 -6.69 8.66
CA THR A 38 -6.77 -5.73 9.41
C THR A 38 -5.60 -6.38 10.18
N PRO A 39 -5.73 -7.60 10.75
CA PRO A 39 -4.58 -8.27 11.36
C PRO A 39 -3.38 -8.48 10.43
N GLN A 40 -3.53 -8.35 9.11
CA GLN A 40 -2.39 -8.39 8.19
C GLN A 40 -1.36 -7.29 8.44
N TYR A 41 -1.73 -6.22 9.16
CA TYR A 41 -0.76 -5.20 9.58
C TYR A 41 0.42 -5.81 10.34
N GLU A 42 0.19 -6.86 11.12
CA GLU A 42 1.24 -7.54 11.85
C GLU A 42 2.28 -8.15 10.91
N GLY A 43 1.81 -8.85 9.88
CA GLY A 43 2.70 -9.44 8.87
C GLY A 43 3.39 -8.38 8.00
N LEU A 44 2.69 -7.28 7.69
CA LEU A 44 3.29 -6.17 6.94
C LEU A 44 4.44 -5.54 7.73
N GLU A 45 4.25 -5.32 9.02
CA GLU A 45 5.31 -4.74 9.86
C GLU A 45 6.50 -5.70 9.98
N ALA A 46 6.25 -7.01 10.07
CA ALA A 46 7.31 -8.00 10.09
C ALA A 46 8.15 -7.97 8.81
N LEU A 47 7.51 -7.87 7.64
CA LEU A 47 8.21 -7.73 6.36
C LEU A 47 9.03 -6.44 6.32
N TYR A 48 8.45 -5.36 6.80
CA TYR A 48 9.11 -4.05 6.81
C TYR A 48 10.38 -4.09 7.66
N LYS A 49 10.30 -4.62 8.88
CA LYS A 49 11.47 -4.75 9.75
C LYS A 49 12.54 -5.64 9.14
N LYS A 50 12.12 -6.68 8.45
CA LYS A 50 13.06 -7.64 7.84
C LYS A 50 13.86 -7.03 6.68
N TYR A 51 13.22 -6.22 5.84
CA TYR A 51 13.80 -5.78 4.57
C TYR A 51 14.04 -4.27 4.43
N GLN A 52 13.57 -3.46 5.34
CA GLN A 52 13.68 -2.00 5.24
C GLN A 52 15.09 -1.51 4.97
N GLN A 53 16.07 -2.08 5.65
CA GLN A 53 17.47 -1.66 5.50
C GLN A 53 18.08 -2.07 4.15
N GLN A 54 17.45 -3.01 3.46
CA GLN A 54 17.90 -3.46 2.14
C GLN A 54 17.29 -2.63 1.01
N GLY A 55 16.46 -1.63 1.34
CA GLY A 55 15.81 -0.79 0.34
C GLY A 55 14.38 -1.19 0.03
N PHE A 56 13.67 -1.70 1.02
CA PHE A 56 12.25 -2.03 0.91
C PHE A 56 11.40 -0.99 1.63
N GLU A 57 10.28 -0.62 1.03
CA GLU A 57 9.34 0.31 1.64
C GLU A 57 7.91 -0.19 1.49
N ILE A 58 7.08 0.06 2.48
CA ILE A 58 5.64 -0.21 2.42
C ILE A 58 4.92 1.13 2.42
N LEU A 59 4.04 1.36 1.45
CA LEU A 59 3.26 2.58 1.35
C LEU A 59 1.80 2.25 1.69
N ASP A 60 1.35 2.74 2.84
CA ASP A 60 0.05 2.42 3.43
C ASP A 60 -0.96 3.53 3.11
N PHE A 61 -1.98 3.21 2.30
CA PHE A 61 -3.04 4.15 1.91
C PHE A 61 -4.38 3.68 2.48
N PRO A 62 -4.84 4.27 3.60
CA PRO A 62 -6.17 3.94 4.11
C PRO A 62 -7.26 4.28 3.10
N CYS A 63 -8.29 3.45 3.02
CA CYS A 63 -9.40 3.62 2.10
C CYS A 63 -10.70 3.21 2.77
N ASN A 64 -11.73 4.07 2.69
CA ASN A 64 -13.01 3.84 3.35
C ASN A 64 -14.10 3.33 2.40
N GLN A 65 -13.76 2.94 1.17
CA GLN A 65 -14.75 2.57 0.15
C GLN A 65 -15.34 1.17 0.33
N PHE A 66 -14.74 0.33 1.17
CA PHE A 66 -15.16 -1.05 1.32
C PHE A 66 -15.87 -1.22 2.66
N ALA A 67 -17.20 -1.12 2.63
CA ALA A 67 -18.09 -1.25 3.79
C ALA A 67 -17.77 -0.24 4.91
N GLY A 68 -17.17 0.91 4.58
CA GLY A 68 -16.85 1.94 5.57
C GLY A 68 -15.90 1.45 6.66
N GLN A 69 -14.96 0.58 6.33
CA GLN A 69 -14.10 -0.08 7.32
C GLN A 69 -12.83 0.71 7.68
N ALA A 70 -12.67 1.92 7.16
CA ALA A 70 -11.60 2.84 7.55
C ALA A 70 -12.19 4.20 7.95
N PRO A 71 -13.09 4.23 8.96
CA PRO A 71 -13.70 5.48 9.39
C PRO A 71 -12.73 6.35 10.17
N GLY A 72 -13.11 7.62 10.35
CA GLY A 72 -12.33 8.54 11.15
C GLY A 72 -11.32 9.33 10.34
N SER A 73 -10.59 10.19 11.05
CA SER A 73 -9.59 11.07 10.46
C SER A 73 -8.29 10.31 10.19
N ASP A 74 -7.42 10.92 9.39
CA ASP A 74 -6.08 10.37 9.15
C ASP A 74 -5.29 10.23 10.45
N GLU A 75 -5.45 11.17 11.38
CA GLU A 75 -4.81 11.12 12.70
C GLU A 75 -5.33 9.95 13.54
N GLU A 76 -6.64 9.72 13.56
CA GLU A 76 -7.23 8.60 14.29
C GLU A 76 -6.76 7.26 13.75
N ILE A 77 -6.67 7.13 12.41
CA ILE A 77 -6.17 5.93 11.76
C ILE A 77 -4.70 5.70 12.11
N HIS A 78 -3.90 6.78 12.08
CA HIS A 78 -2.49 6.69 12.45
C HIS A 78 -2.31 6.20 13.89
N GLN A 79 -3.08 6.75 14.83
CA GLN A 79 -3.04 6.34 16.23
C GLN A 79 -3.44 4.87 16.40
N PHE A 80 -4.49 4.44 15.71
CA PHE A 80 -4.92 3.04 15.75
C PHE A 80 -3.79 2.09 15.34
N CYS A 81 -3.15 2.36 14.21
CA CYS A 81 -2.10 1.50 13.68
C CYS A 81 -0.86 1.50 14.58
N THR A 82 -0.50 2.65 15.12
CA THR A 82 0.65 2.78 16.01
C THR A 82 0.41 2.04 17.34
N LEU A 83 -0.76 2.23 17.95
CA LEU A 83 -1.05 1.64 19.27
C LEU A 83 -1.37 0.16 19.18
N ARG A 84 -2.09 -0.26 18.13
CA ARG A 84 -2.55 -1.64 18.01
C ARG A 84 -1.52 -2.57 17.39
N TYR A 85 -0.84 -2.11 16.35
CA TYR A 85 0.07 -2.95 15.55
C TYR A 85 1.51 -2.46 15.55
N ASN A 86 1.77 -1.31 16.16
CA ASN A 86 3.11 -0.75 16.26
C ASN A 86 3.79 -0.60 14.89
N THR A 87 3.02 -0.19 13.89
CA THR A 87 3.53 -0.05 12.53
C THR A 87 4.51 1.12 12.43
N SER A 88 5.57 0.93 11.65
CA SER A 88 6.63 1.94 11.48
C SER A 88 6.82 2.38 10.04
N PHE A 89 6.15 1.73 9.08
CA PHE A 89 6.22 2.15 7.67
C PHE A 89 5.36 3.40 7.41
N PRO A 90 5.65 4.15 6.31
CA PRO A 90 4.91 5.38 5.98
C PRO A 90 3.42 5.15 5.80
N ARG A 91 2.63 6.03 6.39
CA ARG A 91 1.18 6.06 6.19
C ARG A 91 0.79 7.36 5.50
N PHE A 92 -0.11 7.23 4.53
CA PHE A 92 -0.54 8.34 3.70
C PHE A 92 -1.97 8.75 4.03
N LYS A 93 -2.42 9.85 3.43
CA LYS A 93 -3.78 10.33 3.58
C LYS A 93 -4.76 9.29 3.02
N LYS A 94 -5.91 9.17 3.66
CA LYS A 94 -7.02 8.34 3.17
C LYS A 94 -7.37 8.75 1.74
N ILE A 95 -7.55 7.76 0.85
CA ILE A 95 -7.86 7.98 -0.55
C ILE A 95 -9.00 7.09 -1.03
N ASP A 96 -9.51 7.38 -2.21
CA ASP A 96 -10.34 6.45 -2.97
C ASP A 96 -9.46 5.70 -3.97
N VAL A 97 -9.76 4.43 -4.15
CA VAL A 97 -9.01 3.55 -5.08
C VAL A 97 -9.85 3.14 -6.29
N ASN A 98 -11.13 3.45 -6.29
CA ASN A 98 -12.08 3.21 -7.39
C ASN A 98 -13.00 4.42 -7.55
N GLY A 99 -13.53 4.62 -8.75
CA GLY A 99 -14.56 5.62 -9.02
C GLY A 99 -14.01 6.98 -9.42
N LYS A 100 -14.89 7.99 -9.39
CA LYS A 100 -14.59 9.33 -9.91
C LYS A 100 -13.45 10.03 -9.18
N GLU A 101 -13.35 9.78 -7.88
CA GLU A 101 -12.38 10.47 -7.02
C GLU A 101 -11.15 9.60 -6.74
N GLU A 102 -10.95 8.53 -7.52
CA GLU A 102 -9.82 7.65 -7.25
C GLU A 102 -8.49 8.37 -7.39
N SER A 103 -7.55 8.02 -6.52
CA SER A 103 -6.20 8.56 -6.53
C SER A 103 -5.51 8.27 -7.87
N PRO A 104 -4.80 9.24 -8.47
CA PRO A 104 -4.01 8.99 -9.68
C PRO A 104 -3.03 7.83 -9.53
N LEU A 105 -2.50 7.62 -8.32
CA LEU A 105 -1.65 6.46 -8.04
C LEU A 105 -2.38 5.15 -8.35
N TYR A 106 -3.62 5.02 -7.88
CA TYR A 106 -4.38 3.78 -8.10
C TYR A 106 -4.87 3.64 -9.53
N THR A 107 -5.14 4.73 -10.21
CA THR A 107 -5.41 4.70 -11.66
C THR A 107 -4.20 4.08 -12.38
N TYR A 108 -3.00 4.53 -12.03
CA TYR A 108 -1.76 4.01 -12.61
C TYR A 108 -1.53 2.54 -12.26
N LEU A 109 -1.62 2.19 -10.97
CA LEU A 109 -1.39 0.81 -10.52
C LEU A 109 -2.34 -0.18 -11.21
N LYS A 110 -3.62 0.18 -11.31
CA LYS A 110 -4.63 -0.66 -11.94
C LYS A 110 -4.40 -0.81 -13.44
N SER A 111 -3.79 0.18 -14.08
CA SER A 111 -3.45 0.10 -15.50
C SER A 111 -2.27 -0.84 -15.75
N GLN A 112 -1.42 -1.05 -14.76
CA GLN A 112 -0.22 -1.88 -14.88
C GLN A 112 -0.47 -3.34 -14.51
N GLN A 113 -1.36 -3.60 -13.53
CA GLN A 113 -1.66 -4.97 -13.09
C GLN A 113 -3.15 -5.10 -12.81
N LYS A 114 -3.79 -6.05 -13.47
CA LYS A 114 -5.21 -6.36 -13.27
C LYS A 114 -5.36 -7.51 -12.28
N GLY A 115 -6.50 -7.52 -11.59
CA GLY A 115 -6.89 -8.66 -10.76
C GLY A 115 -7.54 -9.76 -11.59
N ALA A 116 -7.96 -10.84 -10.92
CA ALA A 116 -8.58 -12.00 -11.55
C ALA A 116 -9.85 -11.66 -12.33
N LEU A 117 -10.64 -10.68 -11.85
CA LEU A 117 -11.93 -10.29 -12.43
C LEU A 117 -11.91 -8.83 -12.93
N GLY A 118 -10.76 -8.35 -13.39
CA GLY A 118 -10.62 -7.00 -13.92
C GLY A 118 -9.74 -6.12 -13.06
N SER A 119 -9.63 -4.83 -13.44
CA SER A 119 -8.68 -3.91 -12.80
C SER A 119 -9.18 -3.32 -11.47
N ARG A 120 -10.51 -3.23 -11.28
CA ARG A 120 -11.10 -2.64 -10.08
C ARG A 120 -10.54 -3.27 -8.81
N ILE A 121 -10.23 -2.45 -7.80
CA ILE A 121 -9.85 -2.96 -6.47
C ILE A 121 -11.11 -3.55 -5.82
N LYS A 122 -11.03 -4.82 -5.42
CA LYS A 122 -12.20 -5.56 -4.93
C LYS A 122 -12.43 -5.40 -3.44
N TRP A 123 -11.36 -5.20 -2.65
CA TRP A 123 -11.46 -5.11 -1.20
C TRP A 123 -10.20 -4.52 -0.58
N ASN A 124 -10.25 -4.29 0.73
CA ASN A 124 -9.11 -3.82 1.51
C ASN A 124 -7.95 -4.84 1.46
N PHE A 125 -6.73 -4.35 1.64
CA PHE A 125 -5.50 -5.15 1.67
C PHE A 125 -5.17 -5.84 0.34
N THR A 126 -5.56 -5.22 -0.77
CA THR A 126 -4.99 -5.53 -2.09
C THR A 126 -3.58 -4.94 -2.13
N LYS A 127 -2.61 -5.69 -2.63
CA LYS A 127 -1.20 -5.30 -2.62
C LYS A 127 -0.67 -5.22 -4.04
N PHE A 128 0.14 -4.19 -4.31
CA PHE A 128 0.90 -4.06 -5.55
C PHE A 128 2.39 -4.06 -5.22
N LEU A 129 3.17 -4.84 -5.94
CA LEU A 129 4.61 -4.94 -5.75
C LEU A 129 5.33 -4.26 -6.89
N VAL A 130 6.30 -3.38 -6.53
CA VAL A 130 7.04 -2.56 -7.48
C VAL A 130 8.53 -2.88 -7.34
N ASP A 131 9.21 -3.09 -8.47
CA ASP A 131 10.65 -3.38 -8.46
C ASP A 131 11.49 -2.10 -8.30
N ARG A 132 12.82 -2.26 -8.27
CA ARG A 132 13.74 -1.14 -8.07
C ARG A 132 13.73 -0.12 -9.20
N GLU A 133 13.23 -0.50 -10.38
CA GLU A 133 13.14 0.38 -11.55
C GLU A 133 11.78 1.07 -11.66
N GLY A 134 10.87 0.85 -10.71
CA GLY A 134 9.55 1.46 -10.71
C GLY A 134 8.51 0.72 -11.53
N ASN A 135 8.80 -0.52 -11.95
CA ASN A 135 7.84 -1.35 -12.66
C ASN A 135 6.91 -2.06 -11.67
N VAL A 136 5.61 -2.00 -11.93
CA VAL A 136 4.62 -2.71 -11.11
C VAL A 136 4.59 -4.15 -11.61
N VAL A 137 5.22 -5.06 -10.86
CA VAL A 137 5.49 -6.42 -11.33
C VAL A 137 4.47 -7.45 -10.85
N ALA A 138 3.67 -7.13 -9.83
CA ALA A 138 2.66 -8.07 -9.34
C ALA A 138 1.54 -7.34 -8.60
N ARG A 139 0.38 -8.01 -8.55
CA ARG A 139 -0.78 -7.60 -7.76
C ARG A 139 -1.27 -8.82 -7.00
N PHE A 140 -1.51 -8.64 -5.70
CA PHE A 140 -1.97 -9.73 -4.83
C PHE A 140 -3.35 -9.41 -4.24
N ALA A 141 -4.24 -10.39 -4.29
CA ALA A 141 -5.57 -10.28 -3.71
C ALA A 141 -5.50 -10.14 -2.17
N PRO A 142 -6.56 -9.61 -1.54
CA PRO A 142 -6.58 -9.45 -0.07
C PRO A 142 -6.27 -10.73 0.71
N THR A 143 -6.68 -11.88 0.20
CA THR A 143 -6.46 -13.17 0.85
C THR A 143 -5.01 -13.63 0.86
N VAL A 144 -4.15 -13.02 0.05
CA VAL A 144 -2.71 -13.34 0.04
C VAL A 144 -2.08 -12.68 1.24
N LYS A 145 -1.59 -13.47 2.18
CA LYS A 145 -0.98 -12.97 3.42
C LYS A 145 0.39 -12.37 3.13
N PRO A 146 0.82 -11.36 3.93
CA PRO A 146 2.15 -10.75 3.75
C PRO A 146 3.29 -11.79 3.71
N GLU A 147 3.22 -12.83 4.53
CA GLU A 147 4.25 -13.87 4.58
C GLU A 147 4.43 -14.58 3.23
N ALA A 148 3.36 -14.68 2.43
CA ALA A 148 3.41 -15.32 1.13
C ALA A 148 4.15 -14.49 0.08
N ILE A 149 4.41 -13.20 0.35
CA ILE A 149 5.10 -12.30 -0.57
C ILE A 149 6.59 -12.20 -0.26
N ASP A 150 7.03 -12.72 0.88
CA ASP A 150 8.40 -12.59 1.39
C ASP A 150 9.47 -12.98 0.35
N GLU A 151 9.36 -14.16 -0.23
CA GLU A 151 10.36 -14.64 -1.20
C GLU A 151 10.46 -13.72 -2.43
N LYS A 152 9.33 -13.21 -2.90
CA LYS A 152 9.30 -12.33 -4.06
C LYS A 152 9.98 -11.00 -3.76
N ILE A 153 9.77 -10.47 -2.56
CA ILE A 153 10.44 -9.24 -2.11
C ILE A 153 11.95 -9.48 -2.06
N ALA A 154 12.38 -10.57 -1.44
CA ALA A 154 13.79 -10.92 -1.34
C ALA A 154 14.44 -11.02 -2.72
N GLU A 155 13.76 -11.63 -3.67
CA GLU A 155 14.25 -11.78 -5.05
C GLU A 155 14.45 -10.43 -5.73
N LEU A 156 13.48 -9.51 -5.58
CA LEU A 156 13.56 -8.18 -6.19
C LEU A 156 14.64 -7.31 -5.56
N LEU A 157 15.03 -7.59 -4.32
CA LEU A 157 16.06 -6.83 -3.61
C LEU A 157 17.49 -7.23 -3.97
N LYS A 158 17.67 -8.35 -4.64
CA LYS A 158 19.01 -8.85 -5.05
C LYS A 158 19.71 -7.91 -6.02
#